data_dd4c7081b6cf9b459634dc1d594d560a
#
_entry.id   dd4c7081b6cf9b459634dc1d594d560a
#
_cell.length_a   1.000
_cell.length_b   1.000
_cell.length_c   1.000
_cell.angle_alpha   90.00
_cell.angle_beta   90.00
_cell.angle_gamma   90.00
#
_symmetry.space_group_name_H-M   'P 1'
#
loop_
_entity.id
_entity.type
_entity.pdbx_description
1 polymer ?
#
loop_
_entity_poly.entity_id
_entity_poly.type
_entity_poly.pdbx_seq_one_letter_code
_entity_poly.pdbx_strand_id
1 'polypeptide(L)'
;MTSIKSFSSKFAGLLGSIALAGMVFLPVTAGAQMRGLPDFTELVEQVGPSVVNIRTLEKVSNRGANSPETDEDIQELLRKFFGDRMPGGPKADPKADPKAEKSDPKTPKRRVPEPREDQPRGVGSGFILSSDGLVMTNAHVVDGADEVLVTLTDKREFKAKIIGADKRTDVAVIKIEATGLPAVKIGDVNRLKVGEWVMAIGSPFGLENTVTAGIVSAKQRDTGDYLPLIQTDVAINPGNSGGPLINMRGEVVGINSQIYSRSGGFQGISFAIPIDEAARVSDQLRTTGRVSRGRIGVQIDQVSKEIAESIGLPKAQGALVRGVEAGAPAALAGVEAGDVILKFGGVAIEKSADLPRFVGNTKPGSKSTLSVFRRGATKELSVTVAEFEEEKVVKKPAAKDVKPKVVTAAQSWGLAVSDLTDAAKKELKIKGGVKVDTATDAAERAGLREGDVISSVANIEVNTVKEFEAVLAKIDKTKTVNVQFRRGEWAQFALIKPSK
;
A
#
# COMPACT_ATOMS: atom_id res chain seq x y z
N MET A 1 -56.81 -72.66 -21.80
CA MET A 1 -57.48 -73.45 -20.77
C MET A 1 -57.71 -72.58 -19.60
N THR A 2 -58.90 -72.01 -19.50
CA THR A 2 -59.94 -72.26 -18.53
C THR A 2 -59.51 -71.95 -17.08
N SER A 3 -60.20 -71.17 -16.26
CA SER A 3 -61.61 -70.89 -16.05
C SER A 3 -61.69 -69.82 -14.92
N ILE A 4 -62.31 -68.68 -15.06
CA ILE A 4 -63.59 -68.20 -14.52
C ILE A 4 -64.07 -68.89 -13.20
N LYS A 5 -64.31 -68.04 -12.19
CA LYS A 5 -65.55 -67.97 -11.34
C LYS A 5 -65.25 -66.96 -10.21
N SER A 6 -65.86 -65.80 -10.13
CA SER A 6 -67.27 -65.43 -9.91
C SER A 6 -67.80 -65.74 -8.48
N PHE A 7 -68.41 -64.71 -7.96
CA PHE A 7 -69.48 -64.62 -6.95
C PHE A 7 -69.01 -63.98 -5.62
N SER A 8 -69.55 -62.96 -5.14
CA SER A 8 -70.85 -62.32 -5.02
C SER A 8 -70.96 -61.76 -3.57
N SER A 9 -71.31 -60.53 -3.50
CA SER A 9 -72.18 -59.79 -2.59
C SER A 9 -72.33 -60.26 -1.12
N LYS A 10 -72.19 -59.29 -0.21
CA LYS A 10 -73.36 -58.92 0.66
C LYS A 10 -73.06 -57.58 1.37
N PHE A 11 -74.01 -56.71 1.27
CA PHE A 11 -74.30 -55.52 2.06
C PHE A 11 -74.23 -55.78 3.56
N ALA A 12 -73.61 -54.84 4.30
CA ALA A 12 -74.11 -54.39 5.59
C ALA A 12 -73.41 -53.10 5.95
N GLY A 13 -74.17 -52.05 6.09
CA GLY A 13 -73.72 -50.74 6.48
C GLY A 13 -73.35 -50.67 7.97
N LEU A 14 -72.49 -49.77 8.29
CA LEU A 14 -72.53 -49.12 9.58
C LEU A 14 -71.87 -47.74 9.50
N LEU A 15 -72.62 -46.76 9.91
CA LEU A 15 -72.18 -45.37 10.20
C LEU A 15 -70.99 -45.38 11.12
N GLY A 16 -69.94 -44.63 10.75
CA GLY A 16 -68.76 -44.48 11.58
C GLY A 16 -67.99 -43.18 11.26
N SER A 17 -68.45 -42.12 11.85
CA SER A 17 -67.71 -40.96 12.34
C SER A 17 -66.54 -40.44 11.46
N ILE A 18 -66.78 -39.38 10.67
CA ILE A 18 -65.80 -38.49 10.12
C ILE A 18 -65.21 -37.74 11.30
N ALA A 19 -64.06 -38.16 11.80
CA ALA A 19 -63.21 -37.37 12.67
C ALA A 19 -62.44 -36.38 11.79
N LEU A 20 -62.94 -35.17 11.68
CA LEU A 20 -62.27 -34.02 11.03
C LEU A 20 -61.10 -33.62 11.94
N ALA A 21 -59.94 -34.18 11.70
CA ALA A 21 -58.66 -33.66 12.33
C ALA A 21 -58.40 -32.27 11.82
N GLY A 22 -58.88 -31.26 12.53
CA GLY A 22 -58.56 -29.90 12.36
C GLY A 22 -57.06 -29.71 12.64
N MET A 23 -56.25 -29.73 11.60
CA MET A 23 -54.86 -29.28 11.66
C MET A 23 -54.89 -27.76 11.93
N VAL A 24 -54.79 -27.38 13.19
CA VAL A 24 -54.56 -26.00 13.60
C VAL A 24 -53.21 -25.62 13.03
N PHE A 25 -53.16 -24.96 11.86
CA PHE A 25 -52.03 -24.19 11.40
C PHE A 25 -51.85 -23.01 12.38
N LEU A 26 -51.08 -23.23 13.43
CA LEU A 26 -50.52 -22.11 14.17
C LEU A 26 -49.61 -21.35 13.18
N PRO A 27 -49.87 -20.08 12.89
CA PRO A 27 -48.91 -19.28 12.16
C PRO A 27 -47.62 -19.25 13.00
N VAL A 28 -46.60 -19.98 12.54
CA VAL A 28 -45.22 -19.70 12.98
C VAL A 28 -44.96 -18.27 12.54
N THR A 29 -45.24 -17.34 13.40
CA THR A 29 -44.71 -16.01 13.26
C THR A 29 -43.19 -16.19 13.22
N ALA A 30 -42.61 -16.21 12.02
CA ALA A 30 -41.21 -15.97 11.83
C ALA A 30 -40.99 -14.55 12.41
N GLY A 31 -40.75 -14.49 13.71
CA GLY A 31 -40.23 -13.32 14.36
C GLY A 31 -38.91 -13.02 13.63
N ALA A 32 -38.96 -12.08 12.70
CA ALA A 32 -37.74 -11.45 12.26
C ALA A 32 -37.08 -10.95 13.56
N GLN A 33 -36.09 -11.69 14.06
CA GLN A 33 -35.26 -11.19 15.11
C GLN A 33 -34.72 -9.86 14.54
N MET A 34 -35.29 -8.78 15.01
CA MET A 34 -34.68 -7.48 14.84
C MET A 34 -33.29 -7.63 15.47
N ARG A 35 -32.30 -7.93 14.64
CA ARG A 35 -30.92 -7.81 15.07
C ARG A 35 -30.79 -6.35 15.45
N GLY A 36 -30.76 -6.07 16.75
CA GLY A 36 -30.58 -4.73 17.27
C GLY A 36 -29.36 -4.09 16.60
N LEU A 37 -29.32 -2.78 16.53
CA LEU A 37 -28.12 -2.06 16.14
C LEU A 37 -26.95 -2.59 16.99
N PRO A 38 -25.74 -2.69 16.45
CA PRO A 38 -24.60 -3.17 17.21
C PRO A 38 -24.34 -2.23 18.39
N ASP A 39 -24.24 -2.81 19.57
CA ASP A 39 -23.80 -2.11 20.78
C ASP A 39 -22.30 -2.37 20.96
N PHE A 40 -21.52 -1.31 21.04
CA PHE A 40 -20.07 -1.37 21.17
C PHE A 40 -19.62 -1.15 22.63
N THR A 41 -20.51 -0.90 23.56
CA THR A 41 -20.18 -0.47 24.94
C THR A 41 -19.28 -1.47 25.63
N GLU A 42 -19.67 -2.75 25.69
CA GLU A 42 -18.87 -3.80 26.32
C GLU A 42 -17.49 -3.97 25.63
N LEU A 43 -17.43 -3.82 24.30
CA LEU A 43 -16.18 -3.93 23.56
C LEU A 43 -15.23 -2.78 23.90
N VAL A 44 -15.75 -1.56 24.05
CA VAL A 44 -14.97 -0.38 24.45
C VAL A 44 -14.44 -0.54 25.87
N GLU A 45 -15.25 -1.03 26.80
CA GLU A 45 -14.80 -1.33 28.16
C GLU A 45 -13.70 -2.39 28.20
N GLN A 46 -13.82 -3.42 27.38
CA GLN A 46 -12.84 -4.51 27.30
C GLN A 46 -11.52 -4.08 26.66
N VAL A 47 -11.56 -3.36 25.55
CA VAL A 47 -10.37 -3.08 24.73
C VAL A 47 -9.78 -1.70 25.02
N GLY A 48 -10.60 -0.75 25.46
CA GLY A 48 -10.18 0.63 25.75
C GLY A 48 -8.95 0.75 26.63
N PRO A 49 -8.83 -0.02 27.73
CA PRO A 49 -7.63 0.01 28.58
C PRO A 49 -6.32 -0.40 27.89
N SER A 50 -6.41 -1.10 26.74
CA SER A 50 -5.23 -1.48 25.94
C SER A 50 -4.79 -0.40 24.95
N VAL A 51 -5.58 0.67 24.76
CA VAL A 51 -5.27 1.78 23.85
C VAL A 51 -4.50 2.85 24.60
N VAL A 52 -3.49 3.42 23.95
CA VAL A 52 -2.60 4.41 24.55
C VAL A 52 -2.51 5.65 23.70
N ASN A 53 -2.29 6.80 24.35
CA ASN A 53 -1.88 8.02 23.67
C ASN A 53 -0.36 8.03 23.47
N ILE A 54 0.09 8.52 22.33
CA ILE A 54 1.51 8.68 22.01
C ILE A 54 1.77 10.13 21.67
N ARG A 55 2.69 10.77 22.42
CA ARG A 55 3.20 12.11 22.14
C ARG A 55 4.67 12.02 21.81
N THR A 56 5.08 12.77 20.82
CA THR A 56 6.48 12.86 20.40
C THR A 56 7.01 14.26 20.65
N LEU A 57 8.23 14.34 21.16
CA LEU A 57 8.92 15.59 21.47
C LEU A 57 10.18 15.69 20.63
N GLU A 58 10.50 16.92 20.23
CA GLU A 58 11.76 17.28 19.59
C GLU A 58 12.59 18.13 20.55
N LYS A 59 13.85 17.74 20.77
CA LYS A 59 14.78 18.52 21.55
C LYS A 59 15.23 19.73 20.76
N VAL A 60 14.97 20.91 21.27
CA VAL A 60 15.46 22.15 20.66
C VAL A 60 16.98 22.18 20.75
N SER A 61 17.66 21.65 19.74
CA SER A 61 19.14 21.75 19.66
C SER A 61 19.53 23.19 19.45
N ASN A 62 20.53 23.64 20.22
CA ASN A 62 21.12 24.98 20.18
C ASN A 62 21.91 25.21 18.86
N ARG A 63 21.26 25.08 17.69
CA ARG A 63 21.81 25.51 16.42
C ARG A 63 21.33 26.94 16.15
N GLY A 64 22.25 27.87 16.33
CA GLY A 64 22.29 29.24 15.83
C GLY A 64 20.98 30.00 15.75
N ALA A 65 20.81 30.98 16.59
CA ALA A 65 19.77 32.01 16.51
C ALA A 65 19.87 32.75 15.17
N ASN A 66 19.31 32.18 14.09
CA ASN A 66 19.02 32.87 12.82
C ASN A 66 18.23 31.94 11.88
N SER A 67 16.99 31.64 12.22
CA SER A 67 15.99 31.19 11.26
C SER A 67 14.59 31.54 11.80
N PRO A 68 13.91 32.50 11.15
CA PRO A 68 12.53 32.86 11.50
C PRO A 68 11.47 31.89 10.96
N GLU A 69 11.86 30.74 10.41
CA GLU A 69 10.98 29.86 9.62
C GLU A 69 10.17 28.83 10.42
N THR A 70 10.44 28.62 11.71
CA THR A 70 9.82 27.52 12.46
C THR A 70 8.41 27.82 12.99
N ASP A 71 8.08 29.07 13.29
CA ASP A 71 6.73 29.41 13.78
C ASP A 71 5.72 29.53 12.63
N GLU A 72 6.14 29.93 11.45
CA GLU A 72 5.29 29.99 10.26
C GLU A 72 4.95 28.60 9.73
N ASP A 73 5.91 27.67 9.74
CA ASP A 73 5.69 26.29 9.27
C ASP A 73 4.73 25.52 10.17
N ILE A 74 4.80 25.71 11.50
CA ILE A 74 3.87 25.10 12.45
C ILE A 74 2.46 25.74 12.31
N GLN A 75 2.40 27.06 12.14
CA GLN A 75 1.12 27.74 11.90
C GLN A 75 0.54 27.36 10.53
N GLU A 76 1.37 27.15 9.52
CA GLU A 76 0.91 26.68 8.20
C GLU A 76 0.43 25.23 8.26
N LEU A 77 1.10 24.37 9.01
CA LEU A 77 0.66 22.99 9.24
C LEU A 77 -0.66 22.96 10.00
N LEU A 78 -0.78 23.74 11.08
CA LEU A 78 -2.02 23.88 11.84
C LEU A 78 -3.15 24.51 10.98
N ARG A 79 -2.82 25.47 10.12
CA ARG A 79 -3.77 26.08 9.18
C ARG A 79 -4.23 25.10 8.09
N LYS A 80 -3.31 24.26 7.59
CA LYS A 80 -3.65 23.17 6.64
C LYS A 80 -4.54 22.10 7.26
N PHE A 81 -4.36 21.80 8.55
CA PHE A 81 -5.13 20.76 9.25
C PHE A 81 -6.43 21.26 9.90
N PHE A 82 -6.48 22.49 10.39
CA PHE A 82 -7.61 23.01 11.18
C PHE A 82 -8.42 24.11 10.48
N GLY A 83 -7.98 24.59 9.31
CA GLY A 83 -8.63 25.72 8.62
C GLY A 83 -8.62 27.01 9.44
N ASP A 84 -9.21 28.10 8.90
CA ASP A 84 -9.25 29.43 9.55
C ASP A 84 -10.20 29.53 10.78
N ARG A 85 -10.62 28.39 11.37
CA ARG A 85 -11.55 28.36 12.51
C ARG A 85 -10.93 27.71 13.74
N MET A 86 -10.02 28.42 14.38
CA MET A 86 -9.69 28.13 15.78
C MET A 86 -10.66 28.88 16.72
N PRO A 87 -11.39 28.22 17.62
CA PRO A 87 -12.06 28.90 18.73
C PRO A 87 -11.02 29.24 19.80
N GLY A 88 -10.64 30.47 19.97
CA GLY A 88 -9.84 30.93 21.11
C GLY A 88 -8.63 31.81 20.85
N GLY A 89 -8.41 32.30 19.63
CA GLY A 89 -7.38 33.32 19.39
C GLY A 89 -7.82 34.69 19.90
N PRO A 90 -6.92 35.51 20.49
CA PRO A 90 -7.26 36.86 20.93
C PRO A 90 -7.66 37.70 19.72
N LYS A 91 -8.88 38.26 19.75
CA LYS A 91 -9.33 39.21 18.77
C LYS A 91 -8.46 40.46 18.85
N ALA A 92 -7.67 40.72 17.80
CA ALA A 92 -7.03 42.02 17.65
C ALA A 92 -8.10 43.10 17.43
N ASP A 93 -8.22 44.01 18.36
CA ASP A 93 -9.03 45.20 18.21
C ASP A 93 -8.34 46.19 17.24
N PRO A 94 -9.03 46.69 16.21
CA PRO A 94 -8.46 47.62 15.24
C PRO A 94 -8.69 49.06 15.66
N LYS A 95 -8.21 49.50 16.82
CA LYS A 95 -8.10 50.93 17.21
C LYS A 95 -7.14 51.10 18.39
N ALA A 96 -5.88 51.33 18.11
CA ALA A 96 -4.99 52.02 19.06
C ALA A 96 -4.09 52.98 18.28
N ASP A 97 -4.20 54.24 18.58
CA ASP A 97 -3.44 55.38 18.06
C ASP A 97 -1.95 55.29 18.43
N PRO A 98 -1.03 55.79 17.57
CA PRO A 98 0.38 55.90 17.88
C PRO A 98 0.68 57.23 18.56
N LYS A 99 0.85 57.24 19.88
CA LYS A 99 1.55 58.33 20.56
C LYS A 99 2.58 57.78 21.56
N ALA A 100 3.78 58.25 21.30
CA ALA A 100 5.03 58.01 21.96
C ALA A 100 5.01 58.28 23.48
N GLU A 101 5.79 57.45 24.20
CA GLU A 101 6.52 57.98 25.35
C GLU A 101 7.93 57.36 25.40
N LYS A 102 8.92 58.22 25.39
CA LYS A 102 10.34 57.96 25.62
C LYS A 102 10.51 57.69 27.11
N SER A 103 11.15 56.57 27.47
CA SER A 103 11.75 56.40 28.79
C SER A 103 13.05 55.63 28.70
N ASP A 104 14.05 56.06 29.42
CA ASP A 104 15.46 55.88 29.52
C ASP A 104 16.04 54.44 29.55
N PRO A 105 17.30 54.27 29.16
CA PRO A 105 17.97 52.99 29.15
C PRO A 105 18.55 52.66 30.54
N LYS A 106 17.94 51.74 31.26
CA LYS A 106 18.54 51.15 32.48
C LYS A 106 18.76 49.65 32.30
N THR A 107 20.05 49.30 32.25
CA THR A 107 20.72 48.03 32.58
C THR A 107 20.06 46.72 32.13
N PRO A 108 20.74 45.91 31.30
CA PRO A 108 20.25 44.57 30.96
C PRO A 108 20.35 43.64 32.18
N LYS A 109 19.26 43.35 32.85
CA LYS A 109 19.18 42.19 33.74
C LYS A 109 19.45 40.93 32.89
N ARG A 110 20.58 40.30 33.20
CA ARG A 110 20.97 38.98 32.69
C ARG A 110 19.81 38.02 32.97
N ARG A 111 18.92 37.80 32.00
CA ARG A 111 17.90 36.75 32.06
C ARG A 111 18.68 35.44 32.08
N VAL A 112 18.55 34.69 33.19
CA VAL A 112 18.88 33.28 33.21
C VAL A 112 18.03 32.63 32.15
N PRO A 113 18.60 31.85 31.19
CA PRO A 113 17.79 31.11 30.25
C PRO A 113 16.90 30.16 31.03
N GLU A 114 15.57 30.37 30.95
CA GLU A 114 14.62 29.36 31.42
C GLU A 114 14.89 28.10 30.58
N PRO A 115 14.82 26.90 31.18
CA PRO A 115 14.90 25.65 30.44
C PRO A 115 13.80 25.70 29.36
N ARG A 116 14.20 25.74 28.08
CA ARG A 116 13.24 25.64 26.98
C ARG A 116 12.61 24.25 27.07
N GLU A 117 11.32 24.21 27.31
CA GLU A 117 10.53 22.99 27.28
C GLU A 117 10.62 22.35 25.88
N ASP A 118 10.76 21.03 25.84
CA ASP A 118 10.76 20.24 24.62
C ASP A 118 9.45 20.52 23.86
N GLN A 119 9.55 20.82 22.55
CA GLN A 119 8.36 21.17 21.77
C GLN A 119 7.61 19.92 21.31
N PRO A 120 6.27 19.88 21.44
CA PRO A 120 5.47 18.78 20.92
C PRO A 120 5.55 18.75 19.40
N ARG A 121 5.95 17.60 18.83
CA ARG A 121 6.08 17.37 17.39
C ARG A 121 4.87 16.66 16.78
N GLY A 122 4.32 15.67 17.47
CA GLY A 122 3.23 14.86 16.97
C GLY A 122 2.41 14.20 18.05
N VAL A 123 1.20 13.85 17.70
CA VAL A 123 0.25 13.11 18.56
C VAL A 123 -0.36 11.98 17.75
N GLY A 124 -0.45 10.80 18.36
CA GLY A 124 -1.09 9.63 17.78
C GLY A 124 -1.58 8.69 18.88
N SER A 125 -2.04 7.55 18.46
CA SER A 125 -2.46 6.46 19.31
C SER A 125 -1.59 5.23 19.10
N GLY A 126 -1.70 4.29 20.02
CA GLY A 126 -1.13 2.96 19.92
C GLY A 126 -1.96 1.97 20.71
N PHE A 127 -1.54 0.71 20.71
CA PHE A 127 -2.17 -0.32 21.52
C PHE A 127 -1.13 -1.31 22.05
N ILE A 128 -1.41 -1.83 23.23
CA ILE A 128 -0.53 -2.72 23.99
C ILE A 128 -0.60 -4.13 23.37
N LEU A 129 0.53 -4.63 22.86
CA LEU A 129 0.66 -5.98 22.29
C LEU A 129 0.90 -7.05 23.37
N SER A 130 1.60 -6.70 24.43
CA SER A 130 1.97 -7.65 25.49
C SER A 130 2.00 -7.00 26.84
N SER A 131 1.73 -7.80 27.87
CA SER A 131 1.61 -7.33 29.27
C SER A 131 2.91 -6.75 29.85
N ASP A 132 4.03 -6.95 29.20
CA ASP A 132 5.34 -6.41 29.56
C ASP A 132 5.64 -5.03 28.96
N GLY A 133 4.67 -4.42 28.24
CA GLY A 133 4.77 -3.04 27.76
C GLY A 133 5.23 -2.86 26.32
N LEU A 134 5.08 -3.88 25.49
CA LEU A 134 5.26 -3.72 24.06
C LEU A 134 4.01 -3.04 23.46
N VAL A 135 4.21 -1.97 22.70
CA VAL A 135 3.15 -1.17 22.08
C VAL A 135 3.38 -1.07 20.58
N MET A 136 2.30 -1.20 19.82
CA MET A 136 2.28 -1.02 18.37
C MET A 136 1.62 0.31 18.01
N THR A 137 2.17 0.97 16.98
CA THR A 137 1.67 2.24 16.43
C THR A 137 2.11 2.40 14.97
N ASN A 138 1.80 3.53 14.34
CA ASN A 138 2.32 3.85 13.03
C ASN A 138 3.77 4.37 13.08
N ALA A 139 4.52 4.12 12.00
CA ALA A 139 5.88 4.61 11.87
C ALA A 139 5.93 6.15 11.80
N HIS A 140 4.98 6.78 11.08
CA HIS A 140 4.92 8.23 10.98
C HIS A 140 4.64 8.93 12.33
N VAL A 141 4.01 8.26 13.29
CA VAL A 141 3.76 8.80 14.64
C VAL A 141 5.07 9.00 15.41
N VAL A 142 6.06 8.11 15.21
CA VAL A 142 7.33 8.14 15.94
C VAL A 142 8.51 8.62 15.09
N ASP A 143 8.28 8.95 13.82
CA ASP A 143 9.35 9.32 12.90
C ASP A 143 10.03 10.64 13.30
N GLY A 144 11.35 10.60 13.42
CA GLY A 144 12.17 11.75 13.77
C GLY A 144 11.94 12.30 15.18
N ALA A 145 11.28 11.55 16.08
CA ALA A 145 11.11 11.92 17.47
C ALA A 145 12.40 11.72 18.26
N ASP A 146 12.81 12.72 19.05
CA ASP A 146 13.91 12.57 20.01
C ASP A 146 13.45 11.87 21.29
N GLU A 147 12.19 12.06 21.66
CA GLU A 147 11.56 11.40 22.81
C GLU A 147 10.12 11.01 22.48
N VAL A 148 9.72 9.82 22.94
CA VAL A 148 8.37 9.30 22.80
C VAL A 148 7.77 9.08 24.18
N LEU A 149 6.62 9.70 24.44
CA LEU A 149 5.85 9.56 25.68
C LEU A 149 4.58 8.78 25.39
N VAL A 150 4.32 7.77 26.23
CA VAL A 150 3.11 6.94 26.17
C VAL A 150 2.30 7.17 27.43
N THR A 151 1.06 7.64 27.25
CA THR A 151 0.11 7.84 28.34
C THR A 151 -0.98 6.77 28.26
N LEU A 152 -1.15 6.02 29.35
CA LEU A 152 -2.20 5.01 29.48
C LEU A 152 -3.55 5.65 29.84
N THR A 153 -4.62 4.90 29.72
CA THR A 153 -5.98 5.36 30.09
C THR A 153 -6.11 5.70 31.60
N ASP A 154 -5.30 5.06 32.44
CA ASP A 154 -5.22 5.37 33.89
C ASP A 154 -4.35 6.60 34.21
N LYS A 155 -3.91 7.35 33.18
CA LYS A 155 -3.09 8.56 33.28
C LYS A 155 -1.63 8.34 33.64
N ARG A 156 -1.16 7.10 33.81
CA ARG A 156 0.28 6.83 33.96
C ARG A 156 0.99 7.18 32.62
N GLU A 157 2.11 7.87 32.75
CA GLU A 157 2.94 8.27 31.62
C GLU A 157 4.31 7.57 31.69
N PHE A 158 4.78 7.09 30.55
CA PHE A 158 6.05 6.38 30.42
C PHE A 158 6.84 6.93 29.23
N LYS A 159 8.15 7.05 29.42
CA LYS A 159 9.07 7.20 28.28
C LYS A 159 9.17 5.88 27.56
N ALA A 160 8.96 5.91 26.25
CA ALA A 160 9.06 4.73 25.42
C ALA A 160 10.38 4.68 24.66
N LYS A 161 10.93 3.48 24.53
CA LYS A 161 12.05 3.20 23.65
C LYS A 161 11.52 2.71 22.31
N ILE A 162 11.93 3.33 21.20
CA ILE A 162 11.63 2.83 19.85
C ILE A 162 12.45 1.56 19.64
N ILE A 163 11.78 0.42 19.47
CA ILE A 163 12.40 -0.86 19.14
C ILE A 163 12.73 -0.92 17.64
N GLY A 164 11.82 -0.40 16.82
CA GLY A 164 12.03 -0.23 15.39
C GLY A 164 10.79 0.36 14.72
N ALA A 165 11.01 0.94 13.55
CA ALA A 165 9.96 1.50 12.71
C ALA A 165 10.23 1.16 11.24
N ASP A 166 9.18 0.82 10.51
CA ASP A 166 9.22 0.52 9.10
C ASP A 166 8.31 1.48 8.33
N LYS A 167 8.93 2.45 7.67
CA LYS A 167 8.23 3.50 6.92
C LYS A 167 7.40 2.96 5.76
N ARG A 168 7.81 1.84 5.17
CA ARG A 168 7.17 1.29 3.99
C ARG A 168 5.82 0.63 4.28
N THR A 169 5.66 0.04 5.46
CA THR A 169 4.40 -0.50 5.95
C THR A 169 3.71 0.41 6.95
N ASP A 170 4.37 1.51 7.32
CA ASP A 170 3.90 2.47 8.31
C ASP A 170 3.60 1.82 9.69
N VAL A 171 4.44 0.86 10.10
CA VAL A 171 4.34 0.17 11.39
C VAL A 171 5.55 0.48 12.25
N ALA A 172 5.32 0.79 13.52
CA ALA A 172 6.35 0.93 14.54
C ALA A 172 6.03 0.11 15.79
N VAL A 173 7.10 -0.30 16.47
CA VAL A 173 7.04 -0.98 17.77
C VAL A 173 7.86 -0.19 18.75
N ILE A 174 7.24 0.13 19.90
CA ILE A 174 7.88 0.85 21.00
C ILE A 174 7.72 0.04 22.29
N LYS A 175 8.58 0.26 23.26
CA LYS A 175 8.62 -0.44 24.55
C LYS A 175 8.55 0.55 25.69
N ILE A 176 7.63 0.34 26.60
CA ILE A 176 7.54 1.04 27.89
C ILE A 176 7.94 0.09 29.02
N GLU A 177 8.54 0.63 30.07
CA GLU A 177 8.94 -0.13 31.25
C GLU A 177 7.76 -0.24 32.22
N ALA A 178 6.84 -1.16 31.90
CA ALA A 178 5.66 -1.45 32.71
C ALA A 178 5.29 -2.93 32.57
N THR A 179 4.61 -3.48 33.57
CA THR A 179 4.18 -4.88 33.62
C THR A 179 2.71 -4.97 34.05
N GLY A 180 2.08 -6.12 33.76
CA GLY A 180 0.69 -6.34 34.10
C GLY A 180 -0.29 -5.51 33.27
N LEU A 181 0.12 -5.07 32.08
CA LEU A 181 -0.70 -4.26 31.20
C LEU A 181 -1.75 -5.10 30.44
N PRO A 182 -2.93 -4.54 30.16
CA PRO A 182 -3.95 -5.20 29.33
C PRO A 182 -3.48 -5.25 27.88
N ALA A 183 -3.24 -6.45 27.34
CA ALA A 183 -2.85 -6.64 25.96
C ALA A 183 -4.08 -6.92 25.09
N VAL A 184 -4.06 -6.44 23.84
CA VAL A 184 -5.09 -6.72 22.84
C VAL A 184 -5.07 -8.17 22.39
N LYS A 185 -6.20 -8.64 21.86
CA LYS A 185 -6.29 -9.90 21.10
C LYS A 185 -6.09 -9.62 19.62
N ILE A 186 -5.16 -10.32 18.98
CA ILE A 186 -4.93 -10.22 17.53
C ILE A 186 -5.95 -11.10 16.82
N GLY A 187 -6.64 -10.52 15.84
CA GLY A 187 -7.64 -11.19 15.03
C GLY A 187 -7.05 -11.81 13.75
N ASP A 188 -7.91 -12.54 13.04
CA ASP A 188 -7.59 -13.13 11.73
C ASP A 188 -8.26 -12.32 10.61
N VAL A 189 -7.46 -11.61 9.82
CA VAL A 189 -7.92 -10.77 8.69
C VAL A 189 -8.58 -11.61 7.59
N ASN A 190 -8.22 -12.90 7.46
CA ASN A 190 -8.83 -13.76 6.44
C ASN A 190 -10.31 -14.02 6.74
N ARG A 191 -10.69 -14.05 8.01
CA ARG A 191 -12.08 -14.22 8.48
C ARG A 191 -12.91 -12.94 8.37
N LEU A 192 -12.26 -11.77 8.29
CA LEU A 192 -12.94 -10.47 8.14
C LEU A 192 -13.68 -10.41 6.80
N LYS A 193 -14.91 -9.91 6.79
CA LYS A 193 -15.76 -9.83 5.59
C LYS A 193 -16.14 -8.37 5.30
N VAL A 194 -16.30 -8.04 4.03
CA VAL A 194 -16.90 -6.77 3.61
C VAL A 194 -18.34 -6.70 4.14
N GLY A 195 -18.70 -5.54 4.72
CA GLY A 195 -19.97 -5.32 5.42
C GLY A 195 -19.95 -5.69 6.91
N GLU A 196 -18.87 -6.27 7.44
CA GLU A 196 -18.70 -6.54 8.87
C GLU A 196 -18.50 -5.24 9.64
N TRP A 197 -19.14 -5.10 10.81
CA TRP A 197 -18.95 -3.97 11.70
C TRP A 197 -17.55 -3.98 12.29
N VAL A 198 -16.94 -2.81 12.30
CA VAL A 198 -15.64 -2.55 12.93
C VAL A 198 -15.67 -1.19 13.62
N MET A 199 -14.80 -1.03 14.62
CA MET A 199 -14.62 0.24 15.32
C MET A 199 -13.14 0.61 15.41
N ALA A 200 -12.85 1.89 15.36
CA ALA A 200 -11.55 2.44 15.69
C ALA A 200 -11.60 3.02 17.09
N ILE A 201 -10.55 2.76 17.86
CA ILE A 201 -10.32 3.40 19.15
C ILE A 201 -9.02 4.19 19.06
N GLY A 202 -9.07 5.45 19.46
CA GLY A 202 -7.91 6.30 19.60
C GLY A 202 -7.92 7.04 20.92
N SER A 203 -6.79 7.63 21.27
CA SER A 203 -6.65 8.47 22.46
C SER A 203 -6.08 9.84 22.07
N PRO A 204 -6.81 10.63 21.25
CA PRO A 204 -6.35 11.94 20.83
C PRO A 204 -6.17 12.85 22.07
N PHE A 205 -5.13 13.66 22.05
CA PHE A 205 -4.87 14.66 23.11
C PHE A 205 -4.64 14.14 24.52
N GLY A 206 -4.40 12.83 24.74
CA GLY A 206 -4.19 12.23 26.06
C GLY A 206 -5.40 12.28 26.97
N LEU A 207 -6.59 12.52 26.41
CA LEU A 207 -7.88 12.51 27.08
C LEU A 207 -8.46 11.08 27.10
N GLU A 208 -9.75 10.98 27.36
CA GLU A 208 -10.48 9.72 27.24
C GLU A 208 -10.45 9.16 25.81
N ASN A 209 -10.65 7.86 25.69
CA ASN A 209 -10.68 7.20 24.40
C ASN A 209 -11.79 7.76 23.51
N THR A 210 -11.46 8.04 22.27
CA THR A 210 -12.42 8.37 21.20
C THR A 210 -12.71 7.12 20.41
N VAL A 211 -13.99 6.82 20.25
CA VAL A 211 -14.48 5.65 19.52
C VAL A 211 -15.28 6.09 18.31
N THR A 212 -14.96 5.51 17.16
CA THR A 212 -15.74 5.65 15.93
C THR A 212 -16.04 4.28 15.36
N ALA A 213 -17.24 4.08 14.78
CA ALA A 213 -17.67 2.80 14.25
C ALA A 213 -18.16 2.93 12.81
N GLY A 214 -18.07 1.85 12.07
CA GLY A 214 -18.48 1.73 10.69
C GLY A 214 -18.34 0.30 10.21
N ILE A 215 -18.22 0.10 8.90
CA ILE A 215 -18.10 -1.23 8.30
C ILE A 215 -16.82 -1.37 7.47
N VAL A 216 -16.42 -2.60 7.24
CA VAL A 216 -15.41 -2.94 6.22
C VAL A 216 -16.01 -2.67 4.85
N SER A 217 -15.52 -1.66 4.14
CA SER A 217 -16.00 -1.28 2.80
C SER A 217 -15.31 -2.09 1.70
N ALA A 218 -14.03 -2.43 1.89
CA ALA A 218 -13.27 -3.29 0.98
C ALA A 218 -12.09 -3.93 1.71
N LYS A 219 -11.62 -5.06 1.17
CA LYS A 219 -10.38 -5.72 1.59
C LYS A 219 -9.38 -5.66 0.44
N GLN A 220 -8.09 -5.66 0.78
CA GLN A 220 -6.99 -5.66 -0.21
C GLN A 220 -7.11 -4.50 -1.21
N ARG A 221 -7.39 -3.29 -0.69
CA ARG A 221 -7.43 -2.09 -1.52
C ARG A 221 -6.01 -1.66 -1.86
N ASP A 222 -5.70 -1.73 -3.14
CA ASP A 222 -4.46 -1.19 -3.68
C ASP A 222 -4.58 0.34 -3.77
N THR A 223 -3.73 1.05 -3.05
CA THR A 223 -3.60 2.52 -3.08
C THR A 223 -2.39 2.99 -3.87
N GLY A 224 -1.66 2.06 -4.50
CA GLY A 224 -0.38 2.29 -5.15
C GLY A 224 0.81 2.13 -4.19
N ASP A 225 0.55 1.89 -2.91
CA ASP A 225 1.55 1.61 -1.90
C ASP A 225 1.93 0.11 -1.86
N TYR A 226 2.92 -0.21 -1.06
CA TYR A 226 3.42 -1.59 -0.95
C TYR A 226 2.40 -2.59 -0.39
N LEU A 227 1.54 -2.15 0.54
CA LEU A 227 0.55 -3.00 1.19
C LEU A 227 -0.87 -2.72 0.72
N PRO A 228 -1.65 -3.75 0.40
CA PRO A 228 -3.09 -3.60 0.25
C PRO A 228 -3.73 -3.36 1.62
N LEU A 229 -4.50 -2.28 1.73
CA LEU A 229 -5.12 -1.82 2.95
C LEU A 229 -6.55 -2.35 3.12
N ILE A 230 -7.03 -2.38 4.37
CA ILE A 230 -8.44 -2.53 4.69
C ILE A 230 -9.09 -1.16 4.55
N GLN A 231 -10.10 -1.04 3.68
CA GLN A 231 -10.90 0.18 3.55
C GLN A 231 -12.13 0.08 4.44
N THR A 232 -12.42 1.16 5.17
CA THR A 232 -13.62 1.31 6.02
C THR A 232 -14.26 2.67 5.84
N ASP A 233 -15.46 2.85 6.36
CA ASP A 233 -16.12 4.14 6.53
C ASP A 233 -16.07 4.64 7.99
N VAL A 234 -15.26 4.00 8.81
CA VAL A 234 -14.97 4.46 10.18
C VAL A 234 -14.30 5.83 10.13
N ALA A 235 -14.82 6.78 10.89
CA ALA A 235 -14.28 8.15 10.91
C ALA A 235 -12.91 8.18 11.60
N ILE A 236 -11.86 8.39 10.82
CA ILE A 236 -10.49 8.58 11.30
C ILE A 236 -10.15 10.08 11.20
N ASN A 237 -9.67 10.62 12.30
CA ASN A 237 -9.19 12.00 12.42
C ASN A 237 -7.81 12.00 13.09
N PRO A 238 -7.05 13.12 13.04
CA PRO A 238 -5.78 13.25 13.72
C PRO A 238 -5.89 12.83 15.20
N GLY A 239 -4.97 11.95 15.62
CA GLY A 239 -4.96 11.32 16.93
C GLY A 239 -5.47 9.88 16.99
N ASN A 240 -6.28 9.42 16.02
CA ASN A 240 -6.68 8.01 15.92
C ASN A 240 -5.65 7.16 15.17
N SER A 241 -4.73 7.78 14.38
CA SER A 241 -3.66 7.07 13.68
C SER A 241 -2.77 6.30 14.65
N GLY A 242 -2.43 5.05 14.34
CA GLY A 242 -1.71 4.12 15.18
C GLY A 242 -2.60 3.34 16.16
N GLY A 243 -3.84 3.77 16.40
CA GLY A 243 -4.81 3.04 17.20
C GLY A 243 -5.36 1.80 16.50
N PRO A 244 -5.97 0.86 17.26
CA PRO A 244 -6.50 -0.38 16.69
C PRO A 244 -7.80 -0.18 15.91
N LEU A 245 -7.96 -0.95 14.84
CA LEU A 245 -9.25 -1.26 14.20
C LEU A 245 -9.72 -2.61 14.75
N ILE A 246 -10.91 -2.67 15.34
CA ILE A 246 -11.40 -3.79 16.13
C ILE A 246 -12.69 -4.34 15.52
N ASN A 247 -12.82 -5.66 15.47
CA ASN A 247 -14.05 -6.34 15.06
C ASN A 247 -15.02 -6.55 16.25
N MET A 248 -16.23 -7.04 15.97
CA MET A 248 -17.28 -7.31 16.98
C MET A 248 -16.92 -8.45 17.98
N ARG A 249 -15.75 -9.07 17.87
CA ARG A 249 -15.24 -10.06 18.81
C ARG A 249 -14.19 -9.50 19.79
N GLY A 250 -13.95 -8.18 19.73
CA GLY A 250 -12.89 -7.51 20.51
C GLY A 250 -11.47 -7.83 20.02
N GLU A 251 -11.33 -8.29 18.75
CA GLU A 251 -10.04 -8.63 18.16
C GLU A 251 -9.56 -7.49 17.27
N VAL A 252 -8.29 -7.14 17.37
CA VAL A 252 -7.64 -6.16 16.46
C VAL A 252 -7.47 -6.80 15.10
N VAL A 253 -8.03 -6.18 14.07
CA VAL A 253 -7.95 -6.61 12.67
C VAL A 253 -7.09 -5.69 11.81
N GLY A 254 -6.73 -4.50 12.32
CA GLY A 254 -5.86 -3.56 11.63
C GLY A 254 -5.35 -2.44 12.52
N ILE A 255 -4.45 -1.62 11.97
CA ILE A 255 -3.96 -0.36 12.55
C ILE A 255 -4.55 0.78 11.73
N ASN A 256 -5.26 1.70 12.36
CA ASN A 256 -5.74 2.90 11.67
C ASN A 256 -4.54 3.74 11.20
N SER A 257 -4.45 4.06 9.91
CA SER A 257 -3.29 4.74 9.37
C SER A 257 -3.65 6.04 8.67
N GLN A 258 -4.38 5.98 7.56
CA GLN A 258 -4.62 7.14 6.70
C GLN A 258 -6.06 7.25 6.22
N ILE A 259 -6.42 8.44 5.73
CA ILE A 259 -7.70 8.72 5.08
C ILE A 259 -7.49 9.10 3.63
N TYR A 260 -8.48 8.84 2.77
CA TYR A 260 -8.54 9.47 1.47
C TYR A 260 -9.25 10.82 1.62
N SER A 261 -8.50 11.92 1.51
CA SER A 261 -9.03 13.24 1.75
C SER A 261 -8.44 14.29 0.81
N ARG A 262 -9.27 15.23 0.36
CA ARG A 262 -8.84 16.41 -0.39
C ARG A 262 -8.70 17.65 0.50
N SER A 263 -9.31 17.62 1.67
CA SER A 263 -9.37 18.77 2.60
C SER A 263 -8.63 18.50 3.92
N GLY A 264 -8.01 17.32 4.09
CA GLY A 264 -7.35 16.92 5.32
C GLY A 264 -8.26 16.26 6.36
N GLY A 265 -9.59 16.41 6.27
CA GLY A 265 -10.57 15.77 7.17
C GLY A 265 -11.19 14.51 6.57
N PHE A 266 -11.82 13.69 7.40
CA PHE A 266 -12.53 12.49 7.00
C PHE A 266 -13.65 12.77 5.99
N GLN A 267 -13.71 12.02 4.89
CA GLN A 267 -14.68 12.14 3.81
C GLN A 267 -15.36 10.80 3.46
N GLY A 268 -15.51 9.90 4.43
CA GLY A 268 -16.17 8.62 4.24
C GLY A 268 -15.26 7.48 3.80
N ILE A 269 -13.94 7.71 3.66
CA ILE A 269 -12.98 6.67 3.28
C ILE A 269 -11.78 6.72 4.21
N SER A 270 -11.57 5.62 4.92
CA SER A 270 -10.41 5.39 5.80
C SER A 270 -9.72 4.10 5.43
N PHE A 271 -8.44 4.02 5.78
CA PHE A 271 -7.61 2.86 5.53
C PHE A 271 -6.91 2.40 6.80
N ALA A 272 -6.87 1.08 6.98
CA ALA A 272 -6.14 0.44 8.04
C ALA A 272 -5.15 -0.59 7.50
N ILE A 273 -3.99 -0.67 8.11
CA ILE A 273 -2.97 -1.69 7.83
C ILE A 273 -3.49 -3.01 8.38
N PRO A 274 -3.55 -4.09 7.57
CA PRO A 274 -3.96 -5.40 8.06
C PRO A 274 -3.08 -5.89 9.22
N ILE A 275 -3.70 -6.46 10.26
CA ILE A 275 -2.97 -6.82 11.49
C ILE A 275 -2.00 -7.98 11.30
N ASP A 276 -2.25 -8.90 10.36
CA ASP A 276 -1.35 -9.99 10.00
C ASP A 276 -0.02 -9.46 9.45
N GLU A 277 -0.06 -8.45 8.59
CA GLU A 277 1.14 -7.78 8.10
C GLU A 277 1.85 -6.98 9.21
N ALA A 278 1.08 -6.26 10.02
CA ALA A 278 1.65 -5.50 11.14
C ALA A 278 2.32 -6.42 12.18
N ALA A 279 1.73 -7.57 12.50
CA ALA A 279 2.30 -8.56 13.40
C ALA A 279 3.62 -9.12 12.84
N ARG A 280 3.65 -9.48 11.57
CA ARG A 280 4.86 -9.96 10.88
C ARG A 280 6.00 -8.94 10.91
N VAL A 281 5.67 -7.67 10.65
CA VAL A 281 6.62 -6.55 10.73
C VAL A 281 7.10 -6.37 12.16
N SER A 282 6.20 -6.37 13.15
CA SER A 282 6.51 -6.27 14.58
C SER A 282 7.50 -7.34 15.03
N ASP A 283 7.30 -8.60 14.62
CA ASP A 283 8.20 -9.71 14.98
C ASP A 283 9.62 -9.50 14.43
N GLN A 284 9.74 -8.99 13.20
CA GLN A 284 11.04 -8.67 12.62
C GLN A 284 11.70 -7.48 13.34
N LEU A 285 10.95 -6.40 13.61
CA LEU A 285 11.46 -5.24 14.33
C LEU A 285 11.96 -5.62 15.73
N ARG A 286 11.23 -6.49 16.46
CA ARG A 286 11.63 -6.99 17.76
C ARG A 286 12.91 -7.83 17.73
N THR A 287 13.07 -8.65 16.68
CA THR A 287 14.16 -9.62 16.60
C THR A 287 15.44 -9.00 16.03
N THR A 288 15.33 -8.14 15.02
CA THR A 288 16.46 -7.64 14.25
C THR A 288 16.59 -6.12 14.24
N GLY A 289 15.60 -5.39 14.76
CA GLY A 289 15.51 -3.92 14.70
C GLY A 289 15.16 -3.37 13.32
N ARG A 290 15.02 -4.22 12.31
CA ARG A 290 14.71 -3.82 10.92
C ARG A 290 13.83 -4.85 10.22
N VAL A 291 13.16 -4.42 9.16
CA VAL A 291 12.37 -5.31 8.30
C VAL A 291 13.18 -5.70 7.06
N SER A 292 13.46 -6.99 6.94
CA SER A 292 14.09 -7.56 5.75
C SER A 292 13.04 -7.95 4.73
N ARG A 293 13.24 -7.57 3.46
CA ARG A 293 12.32 -7.85 2.35
C ARG A 293 13.02 -8.53 1.21
N GLY A 294 12.30 -9.45 0.58
CA GLY A 294 12.73 -10.07 -0.65
C GLY A 294 12.62 -9.11 -1.85
N ARG A 295 13.53 -9.29 -2.82
CA ARG A 295 13.56 -8.59 -4.10
C ARG A 295 13.98 -9.54 -5.21
N ILE A 296 13.38 -9.39 -6.40
CA ILE A 296 13.79 -10.14 -7.59
C ILE A 296 14.27 -9.24 -8.73
N GLY A 297 14.09 -7.91 -8.65
CA GLY A 297 14.59 -6.93 -9.63
C GLY A 297 13.77 -6.89 -10.91
N VAL A 298 12.46 -6.74 -10.81
CA VAL A 298 11.55 -6.52 -11.94
C VAL A 298 10.74 -5.24 -11.75
N GLN A 299 10.45 -4.56 -12.86
CA GLN A 299 9.41 -3.54 -12.95
C GLN A 299 8.17 -4.17 -13.54
N ILE A 300 7.03 -3.96 -12.92
CA ILE A 300 5.78 -4.62 -13.30
C ILE A 300 4.66 -3.62 -13.56
N ASP A 301 3.71 -4.06 -14.40
CA ASP A 301 2.44 -3.38 -14.64
C ASP A 301 1.27 -4.35 -14.50
N GLN A 302 0.07 -3.76 -14.50
CA GLN A 302 -1.17 -4.50 -14.56
C GLN A 302 -1.37 -5.09 -15.96
N VAL A 303 -1.85 -6.33 -16.02
CA VAL A 303 -2.30 -6.95 -17.28
C VAL A 303 -3.71 -6.45 -17.58
N SER A 304 -3.85 -5.54 -18.57
CA SER A 304 -5.16 -5.14 -19.07
C SER A 304 -5.75 -6.22 -19.98
N LYS A 305 -7.07 -6.12 -20.28
CA LYS A 305 -7.74 -7.05 -21.18
C LYS A 305 -7.11 -7.02 -22.58
N GLU A 306 -6.79 -5.82 -23.09
CA GLU A 306 -6.16 -5.62 -24.40
C GLU A 306 -4.76 -6.23 -24.45
N ILE A 307 -3.98 -6.11 -23.35
CA ILE A 307 -2.66 -6.75 -23.24
C ILE A 307 -2.81 -8.27 -23.26
N ALA A 308 -3.71 -8.83 -22.46
CA ALA A 308 -3.95 -10.27 -22.40
C ALA A 308 -4.31 -10.83 -23.78
N GLU A 309 -5.24 -10.20 -24.49
CA GLU A 309 -5.64 -10.57 -25.84
C GLU A 309 -4.47 -10.49 -26.84
N SER A 310 -3.64 -9.43 -26.77
CA SER A 310 -2.52 -9.22 -27.70
C SER A 310 -1.41 -10.25 -27.57
N ILE A 311 -1.21 -10.81 -26.36
CA ILE A 311 -0.19 -11.83 -26.10
C ILE A 311 -0.74 -13.25 -26.07
N GLY A 312 -2.06 -13.42 -26.23
CA GLY A 312 -2.73 -14.73 -26.20
C GLY A 312 -2.92 -15.32 -24.80
N LEU A 313 -2.96 -14.46 -23.77
CA LEU A 313 -3.23 -14.89 -22.39
C LEU A 313 -4.76 -15.04 -22.19
N PRO A 314 -5.26 -16.21 -21.72
CA PRO A 314 -6.71 -16.47 -21.65
C PRO A 314 -7.48 -15.56 -20.71
N LYS A 315 -6.85 -15.02 -19.67
CA LYS A 315 -7.45 -14.16 -18.64
C LYS A 315 -6.50 -13.01 -18.31
N ALA A 316 -7.04 -11.80 -18.14
CA ALA A 316 -6.28 -10.63 -17.70
C ALA A 316 -5.92 -10.78 -16.21
N GLN A 317 -4.83 -11.48 -15.92
CA GLN A 317 -4.31 -11.76 -14.57
C GLN A 317 -2.79 -11.78 -14.59
N GLY A 318 -2.18 -11.72 -13.41
CA GLY A 318 -0.72 -11.76 -13.27
C GLY A 318 -0.08 -10.38 -13.24
N ALA A 319 1.24 -10.36 -13.23
CA ALA A 319 2.08 -9.16 -13.28
C ALA A 319 2.87 -9.12 -14.59
N LEU A 320 2.60 -8.15 -15.43
CA LEU A 320 3.35 -7.92 -16.67
C LEU A 320 4.73 -7.35 -16.32
N VAL A 321 5.77 -8.03 -16.73
CA VAL A 321 7.15 -7.56 -16.57
C VAL A 321 7.46 -6.50 -17.62
N ARG A 322 7.50 -5.23 -17.21
CA ARG A 322 7.92 -4.12 -18.07
C ARG A 322 9.43 -4.02 -18.20
N GLY A 323 10.13 -4.40 -17.15
CA GLY A 323 11.57 -4.32 -17.13
C GLY A 323 12.18 -5.33 -16.18
N VAL A 324 13.39 -5.76 -16.51
CA VAL A 324 14.23 -6.65 -15.70
C VAL A 324 15.57 -5.98 -15.50
N GLU A 325 15.99 -5.87 -14.26
CA GLU A 325 17.27 -5.30 -13.87
C GLU A 325 18.41 -6.28 -14.18
N ALA A 326 19.45 -5.81 -14.86
CA ALA A 326 20.59 -6.64 -15.22
C ALA A 326 21.34 -7.14 -13.98
N GLY A 327 21.58 -8.46 -13.93
CA GLY A 327 22.27 -9.09 -12.78
C GLY A 327 21.39 -9.31 -11.56
N ALA A 328 20.16 -8.82 -11.54
CA ALA A 328 19.21 -9.10 -10.46
C ALA A 328 18.68 -10.55 -10.52
N PRO A 329 18.13 -11.08 -9.42
CA PRO A 329 17.63 -12.46 -9.35
C PRO A 329 16.71 -12.89 -10.49
N ALA A 330 15.81 -12.03 -10.95
CA ALA A 330 14.91 -12.32 -12.06
C ALA A 330 15.67 -12.48 -13.38
N ALA A 331 16.66 -11.61 -13.67
CA ALA A 331 17.52 -11.72 -14.85
C ALA A 331 18.31 -13.02 -14.83
N LEU A 332 18.90 -13.38 -13.68
CA LEU A 332 19.66 -14.63 -13.51
C LEU A 332 18.78 -15.87 -13.63
N ALA A 333 17.51 -15.78 -13.24
CA ALA A 333 16.52 -16.83 -13.40
C ALA A 333 15.98 -16.93 -14.84
N GLY A 334 16.33 -16.00 -15.75
CA GLY A 334 15.90 -15.98 -17.14
C GLY A 334 14.52 -15.37 -17.36
N VAL A 335 14.05 -14.49 -16.47
CA VAL A 335 12.86 -13.65 -16.69
C VAL A 335 13.19 -12.61 -17.77
N GLU A 336 12.28 -12.40 -18.69
CA GLU A 336 12.40 -11.42 -19.77
C GLU A 336 11.34 -10.31 -19.65
N ALA A 337 11.66 -9.13 -20.17
CA ALA A 337 10.66 -8.09 -20.34
C ALA A 337 9.59 -8.57 -21.34
N GLY A 338 8.32 -8.39 -21.01
CA GLY A 338 7.18 -8.95 -21.75
C GLY A 338 6.63 -10.26 -21.18
N ASP A 339 7.28 -10.89 -20.22
CA ASP A 339 6.70 -12.01 -19.46
C ASP A 339 5.51 -11.54 -18.62
N VAL A 340 4.55 -12.43 -18.40
CA VAL A 340 3.53 -12.25 -17.37
C VAL A 340 3.76 -13.26 -16.26
N ILE A 341 4.08 -12.81 -15.06
CA ILE A 341 4.25 -13.67 -13.89
C ILE A 341 2.86 -14.06 -13.39
N LEU A 342 2.53 -15.35 -13.50
CA LEU A 342 1.23 -15.92 -13.12
C LEU A 342 1.23 -16.53 -11.73
N LYS A 343 2.40 -17.05 -11.24
CA LYS A 343 2.55 -17.62 -9.91
C LYS A 343 3.92 -17.29 -9.33
N PHE A 344 3.98 -17.17 -8.01
CA PHE A 344 5.20 -17.07 -7.24
C PHE A 344 5.13 -18.02 -6.03
N GLY A 345 6.10 -18.92 -5.89
CA GLY A 345 6.11 -19.90 -4.82
C GLY A 345 4.86 -20.81 -4.79
N GLY A 346 4.29 -21.10 -5.96
CA GLY A 346 3.05 -21.88 -6.10
C GLY A 346 1.76 -21.09 -5.89
N VAL A 347 1.82 -19.84 -5.37
CA VAL A 347 0.67 -18.97 -5.14
C VAL A 347 0.32 -18.18 -6.41
N ALA A 348 -0.96 -18.12 -6.78
CA ALA A 348 -1.41 -17.39 -7.95
C ALA A 348 -1.28 -15.88 -7.77
N ILE A 349 -0.86 -15.19 -8.83
CA ILE A 349 -0.82 -13.72 -8.94
C ILE A 349 -2.07 -13.31 -9.71
N GLU A 350 -3.08 -12.80 -9.01
CA GLU A 350 -4.31 -12.33 -9.65
C GLU A 350 -4.16 -10.89 -10.14
N LYS A 351 -3.45 -10.05 -9.37
CA LYS A 351 -3.15 -8.65 -9.67
C LYS A 351 -1.67 -8.39 -9.60
N SER A 352 -1.18 -7.41 -10.34
CA SER A 352 0.24 -7.05 -10.30
C SER A 352 0.75 -6.71 -8.90
N ALA A 353 -0.09 -6.10 -8.05
CA ALA A 353 0.23 -5.75 -6.65
C ALA A 353 0.47 -6.98 -5.74
N ASP A 354 0.04 -8.18 -6.12
CA ASP A 354 0.28 -9.40 -5.34
C ASP A 354 1.77 -9.81 -5.37
N LEU A 355 2.45 -9.59 -6.50
CA LEU A 355 3.83 -10.02 -6.68
C LEU A 355 4.81 -9.33 -5.71
N PRO A 356 4.83 -7.99 -5.55
CA PRO A 356 5.70 -7.33 -4.57
C PRO A 356 5.48 -7.83 -3.15
N ARG A 357 4.24 -8.10 -2.77
CA ARG A 357 3.87 -8.62 -1.46
C ARG A 357 4.43 -10.03 -1.23
N PHE A 358 4.21 -10.96 -2.16
CA PHE A 358 4.70 -12.33 -2.01
C PHE A 358 6.22 -12.41 -2.05
N VAL A 359 6.86 -11.67 -2.97
CA VAL A 359 8.31 -11.57 -3.04
C VAL A 359 8.88 -10.93 -1.77
N GLY A 360 8.30 -9.80 -1.34
CA GLY A 360 8.75 -9.07 -0.15
C GLY A 360 8.61 -9.87 1.14
N ASN A 361 7.60 -10.73 1.24
CA ASN A 361 7.39 -11.62 2.38
C ASN A 361 8.27 -12.87 2.36
N THR A 362 8.98 -13.11 1.24
CA THR A 362 9.87 -14.26 1.12
C THR A 362 11.24 -13.93 1.69
N LYS A 363 11.77 -14.82 2.53
CA LYS A 363 13.09 -14.64 3.17
C LYS A 363 14.18 -14.51 2.11
N PRO A 364 15.02 -13.45 2.15
CA PRO A 364 16.17 -13.33 1.28
C PRO A 364 17.08 -14.55 1.37
N GLY A 365 17.69 -14.93 0.24
CA GLY A 365 18.51 -16.13 0.09
C GLY A 365 17.72 -17.40 -0.20
N SER A 366 16.40 -17.42 -0.03
CA SER A 366 15.58 -18.60 -0.34
C SER A 366 15.29 -18.72 -1.83
N LYS A 367 15.17 -19.98 -2.30
CA LYS A 367 14.74 -20.29 -3.67
C LYS A 367 13.23 -20.36 -3.74
N SER A 368 12.65 -19.80 -4.80
CA SER A 368 11.22 -19.85 -5.10
C SER A 368 11.00 -20.14 -6.59
N THR A 369 9.80 -20.58 -6.95
CA THR A 369 9.42 -20.87 -8.33
C THR A 369 8.59 -19.73 -8.89
N LEU A 370 8.87 -19.31 -10.11
CA LEU A 370 8.07 -18.37 -10.91
C LEU A 370 7.40 -19.14 -12.05
N SER A 371 6.08 -19.09 -12.15
CA SER A 371 5.36 -19.48 -13.37
C SER A 371 5.18 -18.24 -14.24
N VAL A 372 5.84 -18.20 -15.39
CA VAL A 372 5.75 -17.08 -16.33
C VAL A 372 5.06 -17.50 -17.61
N PHE A 373 4.19 -16.65 -18.15
CA PHE A 373 3.64 -16.79 -19.47
C PHE A 373 4.48 -15.98 -20.45
N ARG A 374 5.02 -16.67 -21.46
CA ARG A 374 5.92 -16.12 -22.49
C ARG A 374 5.58 -16.67 -23.86
N ARG A 375 5.29 -15.80 -24.83
CA ARG A 375 5.06 -16.18 -26.25
C ARG A 375 4.06 -17.34 -26.42
N GLY A 376 2.93 -17.27 -25.71
CA GLY A 376 1.85 -18.27 -25.81
C GLY A 376 2.03 -19.53 -24.96
N ALA A 377 3.14 -19.66 -24.19
CA ALA A 377 3.40 -20.82 -23.35
C ALA A 377 3.74 -20.45 -21.92
N THR A 378 3.35 -21.30 -20.95
CA THR A 378 3.77 -21.15 -19.55
C THR A 378 5.10 -21.86 -19.33
N LYS A 379 6.02 -21.20 -18.64
CA LYS A 379 7.34 -21.71 -18.24
C LYS A 379 7.53 -21.59 -16.73
N GLU A 380 8.21 -22.57 -16.14
CA GLU A 380 8.62 -22.53 -14.75
C GLU A 380 10.09 -22.10 -14.65
N LEU A 381 10.36 -21.09 -13.83
CA LEU A 381 11.70 -20.56 -13.59
C LEU A 381 12.02 -20.64 -12.09
N SER A 382 13.26 -20.96 -11.74
CA SER A 382 13.72 -20.93 -10.35
C SER A 382 14.46 -19.63 -10.07
N VAL A 383 14.00 -18.88 -9.07
CA VAL A 383 14.60 -17.61 -8.66
C VAL A 383 15.09 -17.69 -7.22
N THR A 384 16.29 -17.15 -6.96
CA THR A 384 16.79 -16.96 -5.59
C THR A 384 16.50 -15.52 -5.19
N VAL A 385 15.66 -15.34 -4.18
CA VAL A 385 15.23 -14.00 -3.74
C VAL A 385 16.41 -13.28 -3.08
N ALA A 386 16.73 -12.05 -3.52
CA ALA A 386 17.73 -11.19 -2.88
C ALA A 386 17.10 -10.35 -1.78
N GLU A 387 17.91 -9.75 -0.92
CA GLU A 387 17.44 -8.73 0.02
C GLU A 387 17.21 -7.41 -0.72
N PHE A 388 16.14 -6.72 -0.36
CA PHE A 388 15.86 -5.37 -0.84
C PHE A 388 16.73 -4.40 -0.03
N GLU A 389 17.70 -3.79 -0.67
CA GLU A 389 18.48 -2.67 -0.13
C GLU A 389 17.89 -1.36 -0.67
N GLU A 390 17.67 -0.38 0.20
CA GLU A 390 17.31 0.97 -0.24
C GLU A 390 18.49 1.59 -0.99
N GLU A 391 18.34 1.77 -2.30
CA GLU A 391 19.35 2.44 -3.12
C GLU A 391 19.52 3.88 -2.65
N LYS A 392 20.71 4.26 -2.19
CA LYS A 392 21.12 5.65 -2.11
C LYS A 392 21.21 6.17 -3.53
N VAL A 393 20.26 7.04 -3.90
CA VAL A 393 20.17 7.66 -5.24
C VAL A 393 21.47 8.41 -5.54
N VAL A 394 22.37 7.77 -6.26
CA VAL A 394 23.54 8.42 -6.86
C VAL A 394 23.10 9.03 -8.18
N LYS A 395 22.90 10.33 -8.23
CA LYS A 395 22.67 11.08 -9.48
C LYS A 395 23.92 10.97 -10.37
N LYS A 396 23.83 10.21 -11.47
CA LYS A 396 24.83 10.22 -12.55
C LYS A 396 24.62 11.45 -13.44
N PRO A 397 25.69 12.13 -13.89
CA PRO A 397 25.60 13.33 -14.76
C PRO A 397 25.15 12.94 -16.17
N ALA A 398 24.35 13.82 -16.79
CA ALA A 398 23.89 13.72 -18.17
C ALA A 398 25.04 13.88 -19.16
N ALA A 399 25.14 13.01 -20.17
CA ALA A 399 26.07 13.09 -21.28
C ALA A 399 25.51 13.98 -22.40
N LYS A 400 26.42 14.72 -23.06
CA LYS A 400 26.14 15.74 -24.08
C LYS A 400 25.92 15.18 -25.48
N ASP A 401 25.15 15.94 -26.25
CA ASP A 401 24.62 15.72 -27.58
C ASP A 401 25.60 15.35 -28.71
N VAL A 402 25.16 14.43 -29.58
CA VAL A 402 25.62 14.25 -30.97
C VAL A 402 24.40 14.19 -31.87
N LYS A 403 24.38 15.00 -32.94
CA LYS A 403 23.25 15.16 -33.88
C LYS A 403 23.05 13.95 -34.82
N PRO A 404 21.79 13.56 -35.14
CA PRO A 404 21.48 12.35 -35.89
C PRO A 404 21.42 12.53 -37.41
N LYS A 405 21.62 11.41 -38.14
CA LYS A 405 21.39 11.28 -39.56
C LYS A 405 20.14 10.39 -39.81
N VAL A 406 19.25 10.82 -40.67
CA VAL A 406 17.85 10.41 -40.83
C VAL A 406 17.71 9.11 -41.61
N VAL A 407 16.74 8.23 -41.23
CA VAL A 407 16.30 7.06 -42.02
C VAL A 407 14.76 6.80 -41.92
N THR A 408 14.17 6.24 -42.97
CA THR A 408 12.83 6.53 -43.48
C THR A 408 11.68 5.60 -43.11
N ALA A 409 11.90 4.32 -42.71
CA ALA A 409 10.81 3.40 -42.34
C ALA A 409 10.40 3.52 -40.88
N ALA A 410 11.33 3.83 -39.98
CA ALA A 410 11.10 4.05 -38.58
C ALA A 410 10.26 5.30 -38.27
N GLN A 411 10.22 6.28 -39.19
CA GLN A 411 9.46 7.52 -39.03
C GLN A 411 7.95 7.32 -38.91
N SER A 412 7.39 6.30 -39.59
CA SER A 412 5.96 5.99 -39.50
C SER A 412 5.53 5.46 -38.11
N TRP A 413 6.51 5.06 -37.27
CA TRP A 413 6.35 4.61 -35.90
C TRP A 413 6.84 5.65 -34.87
N GLY A 414 7.30 6.82 -35.35
CA GLY A 414 7.84 7.87 -34.49
C GLY A 414 9.24 7.58 -33.97
N LEU A 415 10.05 6.81 -34.70
CA LEU A 415 11.41 6.43 -34.29
C LEU A 415 12.45 6.90 -35.31
N ALA A 416 13.53 7.51 -34.84
CA ALA A 416 14.78 7.60 -35.53
C ALA A 416 15.82 6.77 -34.77
N VAL A 417 16.54 5.90 -35.48
CA VAL A 417 17.46 4.94 -34.87
C VAL A 417 18.80 4.91 -35.61
N SER A 418 19.86 4.54 -34.87
CA SER A 418 21.20 4.33 -35.40
C SER A 418 21.79 3.00 -34.94
N ASP A 419 22.79 2.50 -35.66
CA ASP A 419 23.54 1.32 -35.25
C ASP A 419 24.38 1.61 -34.02
N LEU A 420 24.47 0.62 -33.13
CA LEU A 420 25.33 0.69 -31.97
C LEU A 420 26.79 0.56 -32.36
N THR A 421 27.62 1.44 -31.78
CA THR A 421 29.08 1.32 -31.90
C THR A 421 29.56 0.11 -31.06
N ASP A 422 30.70 -0.47 -31.44
CA ASP A 422 31.30 -1.59 -30.71
C ASP A 422 31.70 -1.22 -29.27
N ALA A 423 32.02 0.06 -29.06
CA ALA A 423 32.27 0.60 -27.72
C ALA A 423 31.00 0.56 -26.87
N ALA A 424 29.85 1.01 -27.42
CA ALA A 424 28.56 0.98 -26.74
C ALA A 424 28.08 -0.47 -26.47
N LYS A 425 28.29 -1.40 -27.39
CA LYS A 425 27.98 -2.82 -27.18
C LYS A 425 28.76 -3.42 -26.01
N LYS A 426 30.05 -3.10 -25.89
CA LYS A 426 30.90 -3.54 -24.77
C LYS A 426 30.50 -2.91 -23.45
N GLU A 427 30.23 -1.60 -23.41
CA GLU A 427 29.77 -0.87 -22.23
C GLU A 427 28.45 -1.42 -21.70
N LEU A 428 27.48 -1.62 -22.60
CA LEU A 428 26.16 -2.12 -22.24
C LEU A 428 26.10 -3.65 -22.08
N LYS A 429 27.22 -4.36 -22.34
CA LYS A 429 27.31 -5.84 -22.29
C LYS A 429 26.23 -6.54 -23.13
N ILE A 430 25.97 -6.04 -24.33
CA ILE A 430 24.96 -6.57 -25.26
C ILE A 430 25.58 -7.01 -26.58
N LYS A 431 24.94 -7.97 -27.24
CA LYS A 431 25.43 -8.52 -28.52
C LYS A 431 25.04 -7.67 -29.73
N GLY A 432 23.90 -6.98 -29.66
CA GLY A 432 23.34 -6.18 -30.75
C GLY A 432 22.19 -5.28 -30.27
N GLY A 433 21.54 -4.62 -31.21
CA GLY A 433 20.45 -3.69 -31.00
C GLY A 433 20.60 -2.41 -31.78
N VAL A 434 19.56 -1.58 -31.82
CA VAL A 434 19.56 -0.27 -32.46
C VAL A 434 19.31 0.82 -31.43
N LYS A 435 20.10 1.88 -31.45
CA LYS A 435 19.95 3.01 -30.54
C LYS A 435 18.85 3.93 -31.04
N VAL A 436 17.97 4.36 -30.16
CA VAL A 436 16.97 5.38 -30.42
C VAL A 436 17.64 6.74 -30.33
N ASP A 437 17.68 7.47 -31.45
CA ASP A 437 18.19 8.83 -31.52
C ASP A 437 17.07 9.85 -31.28
N THR A 438 15.83 9.50 -31.70
CA THR A 438 14.64 10.33 -31.43
C THR A 438 13.42 9.44 -31.35
N ALA A 439 12.56 9.70 -30.36
CA ALA A 439 11.23 9.12 -30.23
C ALA A 439 10.19 10.24 -30.25
N THR A 440 9.18 10.09 -31.11
CA THR A 440 8.06 11.02 -31.27
C THR A 440 6.75 10.26 -31.37
N ASP A 441 5.63 10.96 -31.26
CA ASP A 441 4.28 10.42 -31.53
C ASP A 441 3.97 9.08 -30.82
N ALA A 442 3.85 8.01 -31.62
CA ALA A 442 3.48 6.67 -31.13
C ALA A 442 4.57 6.05 -30.25
N ALA A 443 5.84 6.24 -30.59
CA ALA A 443 6.95 5.70 -29.82
C ALA A 443 7.13 6.42 -28.48
N GLU A 444 7.01 7.75 -28.48
CA GLU A 444 7.08 8.57 -27.26
C GLU A 444 5.91 8.23 -26.31
N ARG A 445 4.68 8.12 -26.83
CA ARG A 445 3.51 7.67 -26.04
C ARG A 445 3.67 6.26 -25.49
N ALA A 446 4.39 5.38 -26.17
CA ALA A 446 4.75 4.05 -25.70
C ALA A 446 5.87 4.07 -24.62
N GLY A 447 6.45 5.24 -24.34
CA GLY A 447 7.47 5.42 -23.33
C GLY A 447 8.91 5.26 -23.82
N LEU A 448 9.15 5.12 -25.13
CA LEU A 448 10.51 5.13 -25.70
C LEU A 448 11.11 6.55 -25.64
N ARG A 449 12.41 6.62 -25.45
CA ARG A 449 13.16 7.88 -25.32
C ARG A 449 14.48 7.80 -26.07
N GLU A 450 15.07 8.95 -26.34
CA GLU A 450 16.44 9.05 -26.81
C GLU A 450 17.41 8.31 -25.89
N GLY A 451 18.35 7.58 -26.49
CA GLY A 451 19.33 6.77 -25.77
C GLY A 451 18.88 5.35 -25.44
N ASP A 452 17.62 5.00 -25.64
CA ASP A 452 17.17 3.61 -25.53
C ASP A 452 17.82 2.74 -26.61
N VAL A 453 18.03 1.45 -26.29
CA VAL A 453 18.56 0.48 -27.24
C VAL A 453 17.51 -0.60 -27.48
N ILE A 454 16.92 -0.59 -28.66
CA ILE A 454 15.93 -1.60 -29.07
C ILE A 454 16.66 -2.91 -29.42
N SER A 455 16.28 -4.01 -28.78
CA SER A 455 16.84 -5.35 -28.97
C SER A 455 15.92 -6.30 -29.75
N SER A 456 14.59 -6.08 -29.70
CA SER A 456 13.63 -6.85 -30.51
C SER A 456 12.38 -6.05 -30.85
N VAL A 457 11.74 -6.40 -31.98
CA VAL A 457 10.47 -5.87 -32.45
C VAL A 457 9.59 -7.04 -32.88
N ALA A 458 8.33 -7.06 -32.48
CA ALA A 458 7.39 -8.15 -32.74
C ALA A 458 7.95 -9.55 -32.39
N ASN A 459 8.72 -9.65 -31.29
CA ASN A 459 9.43 -10.84 -30.84
C ASN A 459 10.56 -11.33 -31.78
N ILE A 460 11.00 -10.51 -32.74
CA ILE A 460 12.12 -10.78 -33.64
C ILE A 460 13.31 -9.94 -33.15
N GLU A 461 14.43 -10.60 -32.86
CA GLU A 461 15.67 -9.90 -32.47
C GLU A 461 16.18 -9.03 -33.61
N VAL A 462 16.66 -7.83 -33.27
CA VAL A 462 17.24 -6.87 -34.22
C VAL A 462 18.60 -6.42 -33.69
N ASN A 463 19.62 -6.54 -34.55
CA ASN A 463 21.01 -6.21 -34.21
C ASN A 463 21.53 -5.00 -34.96
N THR A 464 20.88 -4.66 -36.08
CA THR A 464 21.25 -3.57 -36.99
C THR A 464 20.02 -2.78 -37.42
N VAL A 465 20.22 -1.51 -37.82
CA VAL A 465 19.17 -0.67 -38.39
C VAL A 465 18.50 -1.33 -39.60
N LYS A 466 19.27 -2.03 -40.45
CA LYS A 466 18.75 -2.75 -41.62
C LYS A 466 17.78 -3.85 -41.22
N GLU A 467 18.10 -4.64 -40.18
CA GLU A 467 17.21 -5.70 -39.67
C GLU A 467 15.96 -5.10 -39.03
N PHE A 468 16.11 -4.03 -38.27
CA PHE A 468 15.03 -3.29 -37.62
C PHE A 468 14.01 -2.77 -38.68
N GLU A 469 14.49 -2.12 -39.75
CA GLU A 469 13.65 -1.65 -40.84
C GLU A 469 12.96 -2.79 -41.58
N ALA A 470 13.67 -3.89 -41.83
CA ALA A 470 13.13 -5.07 -42.51
C ALA A 470 11.99 -5.74 -41.69
N VAL A 471 12.10 -5.72 -40.38
CA VAL A 471 11.05 -6.21 -39.47
C VAL A 471 9.84 -5.25 -39.50
N LEU A 472 10.06 -3.94 -39.33
CA LEU A 472 9.00 -2.94 -39.35
C LEU A 472 8.23 -2.90 -40.69
N ALA A 473 8.91 -3.12 -41.81
CA ALA A 473 8.29 -3.14 -43.13
C ALA A 473 7.28 -4.30 -43.33
N LYS A 474 7.43 -5.39 -42.53
CA LYS A 474 6.53 -6.57 -42.59
C LYS A 474 5.37 -6.47 -41.61
N ILE A 475 5.37 -5.50 -40.72
CA ILE A 475 4.35 -5.37 -39.70
C ILE A 475 3.17 -4.58 -40.25
N ASP A 476 1.97 -5.08 -39.98
CA ASP A 476 0.73 -4.39 -40.27
C ASP A 476 0.65 -3.09 -39.42
N LYS A 477 0.63 -1.95 -40.11
CA LYS A 477 0.61 -0.61 -39.49
C LYS A 477 -0.66 -0.31 -38.71
N THR A 478 -1.65 -1.21 -38.68
CA THR A 478 -2.88 -1.06 -37.88
C THR A 478 -2.80 -1.79 -36.56
N LYS A 479 -1.82 -2.68 -36.39
CA LYS A 479 -1.68 -3.51 -35.17
C LYS A 479 -0.68 -2.93 -34.18
N THR A 480 -0.96 -3.14 -32.91
CA THR A 480 -0.02 -2.81 -31.82
C THR A 480 1.23 -3.70 -31.92
N VAL A 481 2.39 -3.11 -31.80
CA VAL A 481 3.68 -3.80 -31.90
C VAL A 481 4.39 -3.77 -30.56
N ASN A 482 4.88 -4.93 -30.15
CA ASN A 482 5.72 -5.05 -28.97
C ASN A 482 7.19 -4.76 -29.33
N VAL A 483 7.84 -3.98 -28.48
CA VAL A 483 9.25 -3.60 -28.61
C VAL A 483 9.94 -3.89 -27.29
N GLN A 484 11.02 -4.67 -27.34
CA GLN A 484 11.93 -4.81 -26.20
C GLN A 484 13.10 -3.86 -26.41
N PHE A 485 13.41 -3.11 -25.37
CA PHE A 485 14.50 -2.15 -25.40
C PHE A 485 15.23 -2.10 -24.04
N ARG A 486 16.41 -1.54 -24.05
CA ARG A 486 17.21 -1.36 -22.85
C ARG A 486 17.41 0.12 -22.58
N ARG A 487 17.22 0.51 -21.30
CA ARG A 487 17.51 1.84 -20.79
C ARG A 487 18.44 1.71 -19.59
N GLY A 488 19.72 2.06 -19.78
CA GLY A 488 20.76 1.78 -18.79
C GLY A 488 20.87 0.28 -18.48
N GLU A 489 20.75 -0.09 -17.23
CA GLU A 489 20.82 -1.50 -16.78
C GLU A 489 19.49 -2.26 -16.90
N TRP A 490 18.41 -1.58 -17.28
CA TRP A 490 17.08 -2.16 -17.36
C TRP A 490 16.69 -2.58 -18.76
N ALA A 491 16.40 -3.87 -18.95
CA ALA A 491 15.69 -4.35 -20.14
C ALA A 491 14.21 -4.07 -19.93
N GLN A 492 13.58 -3.40 -20.90
CA GLN A 492 12.19 -2.92 -20.83
C GLN A 492 11.36 -3.39 -22.03
N PHE A 493 10.04 -3.34 -21.86
CA PHE A 493 9.06 -3.71 -22.86
C PHE A 493 8.09 -2.55 -23.08
N ALA A 494 7.77 -2.24 -24.33
CA ALA A 494 6.78 -1.25 -24.71
C ALA A 494 5.85 -1.78 -25.80
N LEU A 495 4.63 -1.24 -25.83
CA LEU A 495 3.63 -1.49 -26.86
C LEU A 495 3.42 -0.21 -27.68
N ILE A 496 3.88 -0.18 -28.91
CA ILE A 496 3.66 0.94 -29.82
C ILE A 496 2.34 0.74 -30.52
N LYS A 497 1.38 1.64 -30.28
CA LYS A 497 0.12 1.71 -31.03
C LYS A 497 0.31 2.69 -32.19
N PRO A 498 0.02 2.29 -33.43
CA PRO A 498 0.14 3.19 -34.58
C PRO A 498 -0.72 4.45 -34.40
N SER A 499 -0.24 5.58 -34.88
CA SER A 499 -1.07 6.78 -35.00
C SER A 499 -2.08 6.53 -36.11
N LYS A 500 -3.38 6.77 -35.87
CA LYS A 500 -4.41 6.78 -36.91
C LYS A 500 -4.18 7.92 -37.86
#